data_26b03c88ace561cd6d1509a27411c746
#
_entry.id   26b03c88ace561cd6d1509a27411c746
#
_cell.length_a   1.000
_cell.length_b   1.000
_cell.length_c   1.000
_cell.angle_alpha   90.00
_cell.angle_beta   90.00
_cell.angle_gamma   90.00
#
_symmetry.space_group_name_H-M   'P 1'
#
loop_
_entity.id
_entity.type
_entity.pdbx_description
1 polymer ?
#
loop_
_entity_poly.entity_id
_entity_poly.type
_entity_poly.pdbx_seq_one_letter_code
_entity_poly.pdbx_strand_id
1 'polypeptide(L)'
;PVCGWGVYADMKDSNQNAVYLSNFGLGLGRDYYQKQSESNTEAINKYQVFVADIFKLLGDANADEKAQKQVAFEKDLAKLMLTNEEDRDPNLSYNPQTMSELSKLVKNLNIPAFLKKVGVNTDKVIVGEIRLYKEYDKFVNEKNLPLLKDYLRYNLVASNAGNLDGALDELSFNFYSKYLNGQQEQRPMNKRALSLINGVVGEAFGKLYVEKYFPAKAKEEMVTLVDYLKKSFAEHIKNVTWMSDATKEKALHKLSTFKVKVGYPDKWEDYSKMSLSADASLFENLIKVTQWAYQKELDKVGKPVDKTKWEMTPQTVNAYYNPLYNEIVFPAA
;
A
#
# COMPACT_ATOMS: atom_id res chain seq x y z
N PRO A 1 12.12 2.88 -0.27
CA PRO A 1 12.75 3.91 0.57
C PRO A 1 13.46 3.28 1.77
N VAL A 2 14.36 4.02 2.42
CA VAL A 2 14.98 3.63 3.70
C VAL A 2 13.95 3.84 4.84
N CYS A 3 13.24 4.94 4.80
CA CYS A 3 12.13 5.28 5.67
C CYS A 3 11.10 6.04 4.85
N GLY A 4 9.87 5.58 4.86
CA GLY A 4 8.75 6.26 4.23
C GLY A 4 7.69 6.62 5.27
N TRP A 5 6.64 7.30 4.83
CA TRP A 5 5.50 7.64 5.68
C TRP A 5 4.20 7.62 4.87
N GLY A 6 3.10 7.48 5.57
CA GLY A 6 1.74 7.61 5.02
C GLY A 6 0.78 8.05 6.10
N VAL A 7 -0.41 8.51 5.73
CA VAL A 7 -1.41 9.04 6.65
C VAL A 7 -2.68 8.19 6.57
N TYR A 8 -3.02 7.57 7.68
CA TYR A 8 -4.18 6.69 7.82
C TYR A 8 -4.94 7.02 9.10
N ALA A 9 -6.16 6.52 9.22
CA ALA A 9 -6.90 6.63 10.47
C ALA A 9 -6.12 6.02 11.64
N ASP A 10 -6.10 6.70 12.78
CA ASP A 10 -5.52 6.14 14.00
C ASP A 10 -6.37 4.94 14.45
N MET A 11 -5.75 3.79 14.70
CA MET A 11 -6.46 2.58 15.11
C MET A 11 -7.17 2.72 16.46
N LYS A 12 -6.76 3.66 17.32
CA LYS A 12 -7.39 3.94 18.61
C LYS A 12 -8.39 5.09 18.57
N ASP A 13 -8.31 5.95 17.55
CA ASP A 13 -9.30 7.01 17.29
C ASP A 13 -9.52 7.17 15.77
N SER A 14 -10.44 6.41 15.23
CA SER A 14 -10.73 6.39 13.80
C SER A 14 -11.33 7.69 13.24
N ASN A 15 -11.48 8.74 14.05
CA ASN A 15 -11.87 10.07 13.59
C ASN A 15 -10.66 10.96 13.31
N GLN A 16 -9.46 10.55 13.75
CA GLN A 16 -8.22 11.31 13.57
C GLN A 16 -7.29 10.59 12.61
N ASN A 17 -6.60 11.36 11.80
CA ASN A 17 -5.49 10.85 11.01
C ASN A 17 -4.22 10.74 11.86
N ALA A 18 -3.46 9.68 11.66
CA ALA A 18 -2.13 9.50 12.23
C ALA A 18 -1.10 9.28 11.12
N VAL A 19 0.13 9.69 11.37
CA VAL A 19 1.27 9.41 10.49
C VAL A 19 1.85 8.05 10.84
N TYR A 20 1.90 7.16 9.88
CA TYR A 20 2.52 5.85 10.01
C TYR A 20 3.86 5.85 9.30
N LEU A 21 4.87 5.29 9.93
CA LEU A 21 6.19 5.10 9.31
C LEU A 21 6.28 3.74 8.65
N SER A 22 6.71 3.72 7.41
CA SER A 22 7.13 2.52 6.71
C SER A 22 8.63 2.30 6.88
N ASN A 23 9.06 1.09 6.61
CA ASN A 23 10.44 0.63 6.70
C ASN A 23 11.01 0.34 5.31
N PHE A 24 12.18 -0.32 5.27
CA PHE A 24 12.76 -0.86 4.06
C PHE A 24 11.77 -1.79 3.33
N GLY A 25 11.71 -1.67 2.01
CA GLY A 25 11.00 -2.62 1.16
C GLY A 25 11.83 -3.89 0.95
N LEU A 26 11.15 -4.98 0.64
CA LEU A 26 11.76 -6.22 0.15
C LEU A 26 11.36 -6.39 -1.33
N GLY A 27 12.23 -7.00 -2.11
CA GLY A 27 11.93 -7.26 -3.51
C GLY A 27 10.97 -8.43 -3.73
N LEU A 28 10.85 -9.32 -2.75
CA LEU A 28 9.86 -10.40 -2.68
C LEU A 28 8.98 -10.24 -1.44
N GLY A 29 7.84 -10.93 -1.40
CA GLY A 29 7.05 -11.04 -0.19
C GLY A 29 7.86 -11.61 0.98
N ARG A 30 7.59 -11.17 2.20
CA ARG A 30 8.37 -11.56 3.40
C ARG A 30 8.44 -13.08 3.61
N ASP A 31 7.42 -13.82 3.24
CA ASP A 31 7.37 -15.29 3.36
C ASP A 31 8.49 -15.99 2.58
N TYR A 32 8.90 -15.43 1.43
CA TYR A 32 10.03 -15.99 0.68
C TYR A 32 11.33 -16.00 1.49
N TYR A 33 11.51 -15.01 2.37
CA TYR A 33 12.71 -14.87 3.21
C TYR A 33 12.56 -15.58 4.56
N GLN A 34 11.36 -15.60 5.14
CA GLN A 34 11.10 -16.09 6.49
C GLN A 34 10.79 -17.60 6.55
N LYS A 35 10.17 -18.15 5.50
CA LYS A 35 9.79 -19.58 5.43
C LYS A 35 10.79 -20.36 4.60
N GLN A 36 11.45 -21.33 5.22
CA GLN A 36 12.38 -22.20 4.52
C GLN A 36 11.64 -23.24 3.68
N SER A 37 11.87 -23.24 2.37
CA SER A 37 11.44 -24.27 1.42
C SER A 37 12.36 -24.25 0.21
N GLU A 38 12.37 -25.33 -0.55
CA GLU A 38 13.12 -25.43 -1.80
C GLU A 38 12.63 -24.39 -2.81
N SER A 39 11.32 -24.22 -2.95
CA SER A 39 10.71 -23.24 -3.84
C SER A 39 11.06 -21.80 -3.46
N ASN A 40 11.07 -21.45 -2.17
CA ASN A 40 11.47 -20.12 -1.72
C ASN A 40 12.97 -19.87 -1.97
N THR A 41 13.81 -20.88 -1.75
CA THR A 41 15.23 -20.78 -2.05
C THR A 41 15.47 -20.54 -3.54
N GLU A 42 14.77 -21.28 -4.41
CA GLU A 42 14.84 -21.08 -5.85
C GLU A 42 14.38 -19.67 -6.24
N ALA A 43 13.23 -19.21 -5.71
CA ALA A 43 12.71 -17.89 -5.98
C ALA A 43 13.70 -16.77 -5.58
N ILE A 44 14.35 -16.89 -4.43
CA ILE A 44 15.38 -15.94 -3.99
C ILE A 44 16.60 -15.96 -4.93
N ASN A 45 17.03 -17.14 -5.38
CA ASN A 45 18.15 -17.25 -6.33
C ASN A 45 17.80 -16.59 -7.68
N LYS A 46 16.58 -16.81 -8.19
CA LYS A 46 16.09 -16.12 -9.40
C LYS A 46 15.96 -14.62 -9.20
N TYR A 47 15.50 -14.19 -8.02
CA TYR A 47 15.46 -12.79 -7.66
C TYR A 47 16.85 -12.15 -7.65
N GLN A 48 17.86 -12.83 -7.12
CA GLN A 48 19.24 -12.33 -7.15
C GLN A 48 19.76 -12.12 -8.59
N VAL A 49 19.41 -13.02 -9.52
CA VAL A 49 19.72 -12.86 -10.95
C VAL A 49 19.01 -11.63 -11.51
N PHE A 50 17.71 -11.47 -11.21
CA PHE A 50 16.94 -10.29 -11.64
C PHE A 50 17.55 -8.97 -11.13
N VAL A 51 17.98 -8.92 -9.86
CA VAL A 51 18.68 -7.74 -9.29
C VAL A 51 19.99 -7.47 -10.03
N ALA A 52 20.76 -8.50 -10.30
CA ALA A 52 22.04 -8.38 -11.04
C ALA A 52 21.82 -7.85 -12.47
N ASP A 53 20.78 -8.33 -13.16
CA ASP A 53 20.48 -7.91 -14.52
C ASP A 53 20.02 -6.45 -14.58
N ILE A 54 19.28 -5.96 -13.58
CA ILE A 54 19.00 -4.52 -13.45
C ILE A 54 20.30 -3.73 -13.30
N PHE A 55 21.21 -4.13 -12.42
CA PHE A 55 22.50 -3.45 -12.26
C PHE A 55 23.35 -3.49 -13.54
N LYS A 56 23.34 -4.59 -14.31
CA LYS A 56 24.00 -4.67 -15.61
C LYS A 56 23.41 -3.68 -16.61
N LEU A 57 22.07 -3.57 -16.69
CA LEU A 57 21.41 -2.57 -17.55
C LEU A 57 21.74 -1.14 -17.14
N LEU A 58 22.05 -0.90 -15.85
CA LEU A 58 22.51 0.40 -15.36
C LEU A 58 24.01 0.66 -15.57
N GLY A 59 24.73 -0.28 -16.20
CA GLY A 59 26.17 -0.16 -16.52
C GLY A 59 27.11 -0.48 -15.36
N ASP A 60 26.65 -1.17 -14.32
CA ASP A 60 27.49 -1.51 -13.15
C ASP A 60 28.40 -2.71 -13.45
N ALA A 61 29.71 -2.52 -13.34
CA ALA A 61 30.71 -3.58 -13.57
C ALA A 61 30.61 -4.74 -12.53
N ASN A 62 30.20 -4.45 -11.28
CA ASN A 62 30.13 -5.42 -10.20
C ASN A 62 28.66 -5.82 -9.87
N ALA A 63 27.84 -5.97 -10.90
CA ALA A 63 26.40 -6.19 -10.77
C ALA A 63 26.03 -7.43 -9.92
N ASP A 64 26.74 -8.55 -10.14
CA ASP A 64 26.47 -9.80 -9.42
C ASP A 64 26.83 -9.70 -7.93
N GLU A 65 27.94 -9.03 -7.59
CA GLU A 65 28.33 -8.77 -6.20
C GLU A 65 27.33 -7.83 -5.50
N LYS A 66 26.89 -6.78 -6.18
CA LYS A 66 25.86 -5.86 -5.67
C LYS A 66 24.57 -6.58 -5.40
N ALA A 67 24.10 -7.42 -6.32
CA ALA A 67 22.90 -8.22 -6.17
C ALA A 67 23.00 -9.18 -4.97
N GLN A 68 24.12 -9.87 -4.81
CA GLN A 68 24.37 -10.74 -3.66
C GLN A 68 24.27 -9.98 -2.34
N LYS A 69 24.93 -8.81 -2.25
CA LYS A 69 24.90 -7.96 -1.05
C LYS A 69 23.48 -7.45 -0.75
N GLN A 70 22.74 -7.04 -1.77
CA GLN A 70 21.37 -6.56 -1.60
C GLN A 70 20.44 -7.66 -1.12
N VAL A 71 20.48 -8.85 -1.72
CA VAL A 71 19.65 -9.98 -1.30
C VAL A 71 19.99 -10.44 0.12
N ALA A 72 21.28 -10.45 0.48
CA ALA A 72 21.70 -10.73 1.86
C ALA A 72 21.15 -9.68 2.84
N PHE A 73 21.20 -8.41 2.49
CA PHE A 73 20.64 -7.30 3.27
C PHE A 73 19.11 -7.45 3.45
N GLU A 74 18.39 -7.77 2.40
CA GLU A 74 16.93 -8.00 2.47
C GLU A 74 16.59 -9.23 3.35
N LYS A 75 17.37 -10.30 3.28
CA LYS A 75 17.23 -11.46 4.18
C LYS A 75 17.40 -11.08 5.65
N ASP A 76 18.37 -10.23 5.97
CA ASP A 76 18.61 -9.79 7.34
C ASP A 76 17.51 -8.83 7.84
N LEU A 77 16.98 -7.96 6.99
CA LEU A 77 15.80 -7.14 7.28
C LEU A 77 14.57 -8.01 7.57
N ALA A 78 14.30 -8.98 6.70
CA ALA A 78 13.11 -9.82 6.79
C ALA A 78 13.06 -10.65 8.09
N LYS A 79 14.22 -11.03 8.66
CA LYS A 79 14.30 -11.74 9.97
C LYS A 79 13.73 -10.92 11.12
N LEU A 80 13.74 -9.59 11.01
CA LEU A 80 13.27 -8.68 12.05
C LEU A 80 11.86 -8.16 11.80
N MET A 81 11.33 -8.36 10.59
CA MET A 81 9.96 -7.98 10.25
C MET A 81 8.95 -8.94 10.89
N LEU A 82 7.75 -8.43 11.14
CA LEU A 82 6.60 -9.26 11.52
C LEU A 82 6.33 -10.31 10.44
N THR A 83 5.89 -11.50 10.83
CA THR A 83 5.35 -12.47 9.85
C THR A 83 4.01 -11.98 9.30
N ASN A 84 3.51 -12.59 8.23
CA ASN A 84 2.19 -12.24 7.69
C ASN A 84 1.07 -12.53 8.68
N GLU A 85 1.25 -13.51 9.56
CA GLU A 85 0.33 -13.84 10.64
C GLU A 85 0.39 -12.80 11.78
N GLU A 86 1.60 -12.44 12.23
CA GLU A 86 1.82 -11.42 13.26
C GLU A 86 1.35 -10.03 12.84
N ASP A 87 1.50 -9.66 11.57
CA ASP A 87 1.10 -8.35 11.02
C ASP A 87 -0.43 -8.14 11.06
N ARG A 88 -1.21 -9.21 11.22
CA ARG A 88 -2.67 -9.14 11.44
C ARG A 88 -3.05 -8.81 12.88
N ASP A 89 -2.12 -8.87 13.82
CA ASP A 89 -2.35 -8.46 15.20
C ASP A 89 -2.04 -6.96 15.37
N PRO A 90 -3.06 -6.09 15.55
CA PRO A 90 -2.84 -4.66 15.72
C PRO A 90 -2.05 -4.32 16.97
N ASN A 91 -1.98 -5.22 17.99
CA ASN A 91 -1.13 -4.99 19.16
C ASN A 91 0.37 -5.08 18.82
N LEU A 92 0.75 -5.77 17.76
CA LEU A 92 2.13 -5.87 17.29
C LEU A 92 2.49 -4.73 16.32
N SER A 93 1.54 -4.30 15.49
CA SER A 93 1.76 -3.31 14.43
C SER A 93 1.41 -1.87 14.81
N TYR A 94 0.76 -1.63 15.96
CA TYR A 94 0.42 -0.30 16.45
C TYR A 94 1.35 0.16 17.58
N ASN A 95 2.45 0.80 17.24
CA ASN A 95 3.46 1.27 18.19
C ASN A 95 3.63 2.80 18.09
N PRO A 96 2.84 3.61 18.83
CA PRO A 96 2.99 5.05 18.81
C PRO A 96 4.33 5.48 19.44
N GLN A 97 5.00 6.40 18.78
CA GLN A 97 6.27 6.99 19.22
C GLN A 97 6.19 8.51 19.11
N THR A 98 6.58 9.21 20.17
CA THR A 98 6.87 10.64 20.09
C THR A 98 8.14 10.90 19.28
N MET A 99 8.35 12.12 18.81
CA MET A 99 9.59 12.47 18.09
C MET A 99 10.84 12.25 18.95
N SER A 100 10.74 12.46 20.27
CA SER A 100 11.86 12.21 21.21
C SER A 100 12.15 10.71 21.35
N GLU A 101 11.13 9.86 21.48
CA GLU A 101 11.28 8.40 21.55
C GLU A 101 11.85 7.87 20.24
N LEU A 102 11.35 8.34 19.09
CA LEU A 102 11.85 7.97 17.78
C LEU A 102 13.34 8.30 17.58
N SER A 103 13.78 9.47 18.06
CA SER A 103 15.21 9.86 18.02
C SER A 103 16.10 8.99 18.91
N LYS A 104 15.55 8.43 20.00
CA LYS A 104 16.29 7.47 20.85
C LYS A 104 16.30 6.08 20.25
N LEU A 105 15.26 5.73 19.52
CA LEU A 105 15.07 4.43 18.89
C LEU A 105 16.01 4.27 17.67
N VAL A 106 16.13 5.31 16.83
CA VAL A 106 16.98 5.34 15.64
C VAL A 106 17.93 6.55 15.75
N LYS A 107 19.22 6.31 15.91
CA LYS A 107 20.23 7.34 16.17
C LYS A 107 20.96 7.76 14.89
N ASN A 108 21.18 6.82 13.98
CA ASN A 108 21.96 7.07 12.76
C ASN A 108 21.16 7.75 11.64
N LEU A 109 19.83 7.84 11.79
CA LEU A 109 18.95 8.54 10.88
C LEU A 109 18.07 9.52 11.65
N ASN A 110 18.23 10.82 11.41
CA ASN A 110 17.39 11.83 12.04
C ASN A 110 16.01 11.88 11.38
N ILE A 111 15.16 10.89 11.72
CA ILE A 111 13.80 10.77 11.16
C ILE A 111 12.94 12.00 11.48
N PRO A 112 12.94 12.58 12.69
CA PRO A 112 12.18 13.81 12.96
C PRO A 112 12.57 14.98 12.05
N ALA A 113 13.87 15.19 11.83
CA ALA A 113 14.34 16.25 10.91
C ALA A 113 13.96 15.94 9.46
N PHE A 114 14.01 14.70 9.04
CA PHE A 114 13.55 14.26 7.72
C PHE A 114 12.05 14.54 7.55
N LEU A 115 11.19 14.12 8.48
CA LEU A 115 9.74 14.36 8.43
C LEU A 115 9.44 15.86 8.33
N LYS A 116 10.08 16.69 9.15
CA LYS A 116 9.93 18.14 9.09
C LYS A 116 10.36 18.71 7.72
N LYS A 117 11.48 18.23 7.18
CA LYS A 117 12.00 18.68 5.87
C LYS A 117 11.05 18.35 4.72
N VAL A 118 10.35 17.23 4.80
CA VAL A 118 9.37 16.82 3.79
C VAL A 118 7.94 17.32 4.07
N GLY A 119 7.77 18.23 5.04
CA GLY A 119 6.50 18.89 5.33
C GLY A 119 5.58 18.15 6.30
N VAL A 120 6.01 17.04 6.88
CA VAL A 120 5.22 16.27 7.86
C VAL A 120 5.46 16.84 9.25
N ASN A 121 4.52 17.66 9.72
CA ASN A 121 4.54 18.25 11.05
C ASN A 121 3.61 17.49 11.98
N THR A 122 4.17 16.67 12.88
CA THR A 122 3.42 15.87 13.85
C THR A 122 4.26 15.64 15.10
N ASP A 123 3.63 15.50 16.25
CA ASP A 123 4.30 15.22 17.52
C ASP A 123 4.54 13.74 17.76
N LYS A 124 3.78 12.90 17.08
CA LYS A 124 3.87 11.43 17.19
C LYS A 124 3.69 10.76 15.83
N VAL A 125 4.23 9.55 15.73
CA VAL A 125 4.05 8.64 14.59
C VAL A 125 3.71 7.25 15.09
N ILE A 126 3.12 6.45 14.22
CA ILE A 126 2.90 5.02 14.48
C ILE A 126 3.99 4.23 13.73
N VAL A 127 4.68 3.36 14.44
CA VAL A 127 5.69 2.46 13.86
C VAL A 127 5.11 1.05 13.77
N GLY A 128 4.94 0.52 12.58
CA GLY A 128 4.42 -0.83 12.38
C GLY A 128 5.44 -1.90 12.78
N GLU A 129 6.66 -1.78 12.28
CA GLU A 129 7.74 -2.76 12.45
C GLU A 129 8.69 -2.38 13.59
N ILE A 130 8.17 -2.27 14.82
CA ILE A 130 8.98 -1.79 15.96
C ILE A 130 10.22 -2.66 16.25
N ARG A 131 10.18 -3.96 15.95
CA ARG A 131 11.33 -4.87 16.11
C ARG A 131 12.47 -4.44 15.19
N LEU A 132 12.15 -4.15 13.93
CA LEU A 132 13.13 -3.69 12.95
C LEU A 132 13.67 -2.30 13.32
N TYR A 133 12.80 -1.37 13.78
CA TYR A 133 13.22 -0.03 14.15
C TYR A 133 14.21 -0.03 15.35
N LYS A 134 14.09 -0.96 16.29
CA LYS A 134 15.06 -1.13 17.40
C LYS A 134 16.46 -1.50 16.91
N GLU A 135 16.56 -2.11 15.75
CA GLU A 135 17.80 -2.59 15.16
C GLU A 135 18.26 -1.75 13.93
N TYR A 136 17.56 -0.62 13.67
CA TYR A 136 17.73 0.17 12.45
C TYR A 136 19.16 0.67 12.24
N ASP A 137 19.84 1.03 13.33
CA ASP A 137 21.23 1.52 13.30
C ASP A 137 22.24 0.45 12.82
N LYS A 138 21.87 -0.84 12.88
CA LYS A 138 22.70 -1.92 12.29
C LYS A 138 22.67 -1.88 10.76
N PHE A 139 21.59 -1.41 10.19
CA PHE A 139 21.38 -1.31 8.75
C PHE A 139 21.77 0.06 8.20
N VAL A 140 21.45 1.13 8.92
CA VAL A 140 21.73 2.51 8.52
C VAL A 140 22.97 3.01 9.27
N ASN A 141 24.12 2.89 8.63
CA ASN A 141 25.41 3.36 9.15
C ASN A 141 26.38 3.65 8.00
N GLU A 142 27.50 4.29 8.30
CA GLU A 142 28.50 4.67 7.29
C GLU A 142 29.07 3.47 6.51
N LYS A 143 29.29 2.33 7.18
CA LYS A 143 29.78 1.12 6.54
C LYS A 143 28.83 0.61 5.45
N ASN A 144 27.53 0.72 5.68
CA ASN A 144 26.49 0.28 4.75
C ASN A 144 26.10 1.35 3.71
N LEU A 145 26.65 2.55 3.78
CA LEU A 145 26.28 3.66 2.88
C LEU A 145 26.39 3.30 1.38
N PRO A 146 27.44 2.61 0.90
CA PRO A 146 27.50 2.16 -0.50
C PRO A 146 26.35 1.23 -0.85
N LEU A 147 26.07 0.24 -0.01
CA LEU A 147 24.95 -0.70 -0.18
C LEU A 147 23.58 0.03 -0.19
N LEU A 148 23.39 0.99 0.73
CA LEU A 148 22.15 1.77 0.78
C LEU A 148 21.93 2.62 -0.46
N LYS A 149 22.99 3.18 -1.05
CA LYS A 149 22.92 3.90 -2.34
C LYS A 149 22.51 2.96 -3.47
N ASP A 150 23.12 1.77 -3.56
CA ASP A 150 22.77 0.77 -4.55
C ASP A 150 21.32 0.27 -4.35
N TYR A 151 20.92 0.01 -3.12
CA TYR A 151 19.55 -0.38 -2.76
C TYR A 151 18.52 0.67 -3.20
N LEU A 152 18.76 1.95 -2.94
CA LEU A 152 17.85 3.03 -3.35
C LEU A 152 17.79 3.18 -4.86
N ARG A 153 18.93 3.10 -5.55
CA ARG A 153 19.02 3.17 -7.02
C ARG A 153 18.28 2.00 -7.67
N TYR A 154 18.53 0.79 -7.18
CA TYR A 154 17.84 -0.42 -7.63
C TYR A 154 16.32 -0.28 -7.46
N ASN A 155 15.86 0.07 -6.25
CA ASN A 155 14.43 0.17 -5.98
C ASN A 155 13.74 1.25 -6.84
N LEU A 156 14.41 2.38 -7.11
CA LEU A 156 13.88 3.41 -8.00
C LEU A 156 13.64 2.87 -9.41
N VAL A 157 14.60 2.11 -9.96
CA VAL A 157 14.49 1.53 -11.30
C VAL A 157 13.50 0.36 -11.31
N ALA A 158 13.65 -0.59 -10.40
CA ALA A 158 12.82 -1.79 -10.35
C ALA A 158 11.33 -1.49 -10.16
N SER A 159 10.98 -0.52 -9.30
CA SER A 159 9.58 -0.12 -9.08
C SER A 159 8.94 0.60 -10.28
N ASN A 160 9.75 1.09 -11.21
CA ASN A 160 9.27 1.77 -12.42
C ASN A 160 9.55 0.98 -13.71
N ALA A 161 10.15 -0.21 -13.61
CA ALA A 161 10.63 -0.97 -14.78
C ALA A 161 9.57 -1.14 -15.86
N GLY A 162 8.33 -1.46 -15.48
CA GLY A 162 7.20 -1.61 -16.41
C GLY A 162 6.73 -0.32 -17.10
N ASN A 163 7.26 0.85 -16.71
CA ASN A 163 6.94 2.17 -17.26
C ASN A 163 8.16 2.86 -17.89
N LEU A 164 9.28 2.16 -17.99
CA LEU A 164 10.53 2.65 -18.59
C LEU A 164 10.74 2.06 -19.99
N ASP A 165 11.98 1.71 -20.33
CA ASP A 165 12.29 1.12 -21.63
C ASP A 165 11.88 -0.35 -21.76
N GLY A 166 11.92 -0.89 -23.01
CA GLY A 166 11.50 -2.26 -23.29
C GLY A 166 12.34 -3.32 -22.58
N ALA A 167 13.65 -3.10 -22.37
CA ALA A 167 14.52 -4.07 -21.72
C ALA A 167 14.19 -4.23 -20.23
N LEU A 168 13.93 -3.12 -19.54
CA LEU A 168 13.52 -3.14 -18.14
C LEU A 168 12.10 -3.70 -17.96
N ASP A 169 11.17 -3.36 -18.86
CA ASP A 169 9.80 -3.90 -18.85
C ASP A 169 9.82 -5.43 -19.07
N GLU A 170 10.59 -5.91 -20.05
CA GLU A 170 10.72 -7.34 -20.34
C GLU A 170 11.34 -8.09 -19.15
N LEU A 171 12.40 -7.55 -18.55
CA LEU A 171 13.07 -8.14 -17.40
C LEU A 171 12.10 -8.25 -16.21
N SER A 172 11.35 -7.18 -15.92
CA SER A 172 10.34 -7.16 -14.86
C SER A 172 9.20 -8.16 -15.12
N PHE A 173 8.70 -8.22 -16.37
CA PHE A 173 7.68 -9.18 -16.75
C PHE A 173 8.16 -10.62 -16.59
N ASN A 174 9.36 -10.95 -17.07
CA ASN A 174 9.90 -12.31 -17.02
C ASN A 174 10.07 -12.81 -15.59
N PHE A 175 10.44 -11.94 -14.66
CA PHE A 175 10.59 -12.32 -13.26
C PHE A 175 9.25 -12.31 -12.50
N TYR A 176 8.59 -11.15 -12.37
CA TYR A 176 7.41 -11.03 -11.50
C TYR A 176 6.15 -11.66 -12.11
N SER A 177 5.91 -11.45 -13.41
CA SER A 177 4.68 -11.94 -14.01
C SER A 177 4.81 -13.39 -14.48
N LYS A 178 5.85 -13.70 -15.23
CA LYS A 178 6.01 -15.04 -15.83
C LYS A 178 6.50 -16.07 -14.82
N TYR A 179 7.62 -15.79 -14.14
CA TYR A 179 8.20 -16.78 -13.21
C TYR A 179 7.39 -16.88 -11.92
N LEU A 180 7.13 -15.76 -11.21
CA LEU A 180 6.45 -15.83 -9.91
C LEU A 180 4.95 -16.08 -10.02
N ASN A 181 4.27 -15.51 -11.02
CA ASN A 181 2.81 -15.57 -11.15
C ASN A 181 2.31 -16.49 -12.27
N GLY A 182 3.21 -17.14 -13.05
CA GLY A 182 2.84 -18.11 -14.08
C GLY A 182 2.20 -17.51 -15.33
N GLN A 183 2.22 -16.19 -15.51
CA GLN A 183 1.67 -15.52 -16.68
C GLN A 183 2.54 -15.81 -17.92
N GLN A 184 1.96 -16.38 -18.97
CA GLN A 184 2.73 -16.84 -20.14
C GLN A 184 3.12 -15.70 -21.07
N GLU A 185 2.24 -14.73 -21.29
CA GLU A 185 2.41 -13.63 -22.23
C GLU A 185 2.12 -12.28 -21.58
N GLN A 186 2.81 -11.23 -22.03
CA GLN A 186 2.54 -9.87 -21.58
C GLN A 186 1.15 -9.42 -22.03
N ARG A 187 0.45 -8.74 -21.14
CA ARG A 187 -0.87 -8.17 -21.46
C ARG A 187 -0.77 -7.18 -22.62
N PRO A 188 -1.75 -7.15 -23.54
CA PRO A 188 -1.80 -6.15 -24.62
C PRO A 188 -1.69 -4.71 -24.10
N MET A 189 -1.04 -3.84 -24.85
CA MET A 189 -0.73 -2.46 -24.43
C MET A 189 -1.98 -1.67 -24.02
N ASN A 190 -3.12 -1.84 -24.71
CA ASN A 190 -4.39 -1.18 -24.35
C ASN A 190 -4.89 -1.62 -22.96
N LYS A 191 -4.69 -2.88 -22.57
CA LYS A 191 -5.06 -3.37 -21.23
C LYS A 191 -4.12 -2.84 -20.16
N ARG A 192 -2.83 -2.72 -20.46
CA ARG A 192 -1.82 -2.13 -19.57
C ARG A 192 -2.10 -0.64 -19.35
N ALA A 193 -2.35 0.10 -20.44
CA ALA A 193 -2.72 1.51 -20.38
C ALA A 193 -4.00 1.74 -19.55
N LEU A 194 -5.03 0.91 -19.75
CA LEU A 194 -6.25 0.98 -18.95
C LEU A 194 -5.99 0.74 -17.45
N SER A 195 -5.13 -0.23 -17.10
CA SER A 195 -4.74 -0.47 -15.71
C SER A 195 -4.01 0.73 -15.11
N LEU A 196 -3.12 1.37 -15.88
CA LEU A 196 -2.42 2.58 -15.47
C LEU A 196 -3.39 3.74 -15.23
N ILE A 197 -4.33 3.99 -16.16
CA ILE A 197 -5.37 5.02 -16.02
C ILE A 197 -6.19 4.79 -14.76
N ASN A 198 -6.59 3.55 -14.49
CA ASN A 198 -7.32 3.20 -13.26
C ASN A 198 -6.50 3.48 -11.99
N GLY A 199 -5.19 3.28 -12.03
CA GLY A 199 -4.31 3.58 -10.88
C GLY A 199 -4.06 5.08 -10.66
N VAL A 200 -4.09 5.88 -11.73
CA VAL A 200 -3.72 7.31 -11.69
C VAL A 200 -4.94 8.23 -11.53
N VAL A 201 -5.96 8.04 -12.36
CA VAL A 201 -7.18 8.88 -12.42
C VAL A 201 -8.44 8.03 -12.32
N GLY A 202 -8.40 7.00 -11.51
CA GLY A 202 -9.42 5.96 -11.45
C GLY A 202 -10.82 6.49 -11.16
N GLU A 203 -11.01 7.48 -10.29
CA GLU A 203 -12.34 8.04 -10.03
C GLU A 203 -12.88 8.86 -11.21
N ALA A 204 -12.02 9.61 -11.91
CA ALA A 204 -12.44 10.33 -13.12
C ALA A 204 -12.90 9.36 -14.21
N PHE A 205 -12.18 8.25 -14.39
CA PHE A 205 -12.58 7.17 -15.29
C PHE A 205 -13.83 6.44 -14.79
N GLY A 206 -13.94 6.25 -13.47
CA GLY A 206 -15.11 5.68 -12.81
C GLY A 206 -16.40 6.48 -13.04
N LYS A 207 -16.30 7.81 -13.13
CA LYS A 207 -17.44 8.66 -13.45
C LYS A 207 -18.03 8.33 -14.83
N LEU A 208 -17.17 8.18 -15.84
CA LEU A 208 -17.61 7.78 -17.19
C LEU A 208 -18.20 6.37 -17.20
N TYR A 209 -17.62 5.46 -16.42
CA TYR A 209 -18.15 4.10 -16.26
C TYR A 209 -19.56 4.10 -15.67
N VAL A 210 -19.77 4.85 -14.58
CA VAL A 210 -21.06 4.96 -13.89
C VAL A 210 -22.13 5.56 -14.80
N GLU A 211 -21.82 6.66 -15.49
CA GLU A 211 -22.74 7.31 -16.43
C GLU A 211 -23.26 6.35 -17.51
N LYS A 212 -22.42 5.39 -17.92
CA LYS A 212 -22.76 4.44 -18.99
C LYS A 212 -23.39 3.14 -18.49
N TYR A 213 -22.95 2.61 -17.35
CA TYR A 213 -23.23 1.22 -16.97
C TYR A 213 -23.95 1.06 -15.62
N PHE A 214 -24.06 2.11 -14.80
CA PHE A 214 -24.67 2.02 -13.48
C PHE A 214 -25.76 3.08 -13.29
N PRO A 215 -27.00 2.84 -13.78
CA PRO A 215 -28.10 3.79 -13.67
C PRO A 215 -28.55 3.97 -12.21
N ALA A 216 -29.16 5.12 -11.89
CA ALA A 216 -29.62 5.45 -10.54
C ALA A 216 -30.51 4.35 -9.93
N LYS A 217 -31.37 3.73 -10.75
CA LYS A 217 -32.24 2.61 -10.32
C LYS A 217 -31.41 1.43 -9.77
N ALA A 218 -30.26 1.08 -10.38
CA ALA A 218 -29.41 0.02 -9.89
C ALA A 218 -28.84 0.36 -8.49
N LYS A 219 -28.47 1.64 -8.25
CA LYS A 219 -28.06 2.10 -6.93
C LYS A 219 -29.16 1.92 -5.88
N GLU A 220 -30.40 2.30 -6.20
CA GLU A 220 -31.57 2.15 -5.31
C GLU A 220 -31.87 0.68 -5.00
N GLU A 221 -31.82 -0.19 -6.00
CA GLU A 221 -32.02 -1.63 -5.83
C GLU A 221 -30.93 -2.25 -4.95
N MET A 222 -29.68 -1.87 -5.13
CA MET A 222 -28.56 -2.34 -4.30
C MET A 222 -28.66 -1.83 -2.86
N VAL A 223 -29.04 -0.58 -2.63
CA VAL A 223 -29.31 -0.07 -1.27
C VAL A 223 -30.41 -0.87 -0.60
N THR A 224 -31.50 -1.14 -1.32
CA THR A 224 -32.59 -1.99 -0.82
C THR A 224 -32.13 -3.40 -0.48
N LEU A 225 -31.31 -4.02 -1.35
CA LEU A 225 -30.73 -5.33 -1.10
C LEU A 225 -29.90 -5.34 0.20
N VAL A 226 -29.03 -4.35 0.38
CA VAL A 226 -28.19 -4.25 1.58
C VAL A 226 -29.03 -4.03 2.84
N ASP A 227 -30.13 -3.28 2.75
CA ASP A 227 -31.06 -3.14 3.89
C ASP A 227 -31.72 -4.47 4.27
N TYR A 228 -32.10 -5.30 3.30
CA TYR A 228 -32.58 -6.66 3.58
C TYR A 228 -31.49 -7.54 4.18
N LEU A 229 -30.27 -7.46 3.69
CA LEU A 229 -29.12 -8.18 4.29
C LEU A 229 -28.91 -7.77 5.75
N LYS A 230 -28.96 -6.48 6.07
CA LYS A 230 -28.85 -5.98 7.45
C LYS A 230 -29.98 -6.50 8.34
N LYS A 231 -31.23 -6.52 7.85
CA LYS A 231 -32.38 -7.07 8.59
C LYS A 231 -32.18 -8.58 8.85
N SER A 232 -31.84 -9.33 7.82
CA SER A 232 -31.56 -10.79 7.95
C SER A 232 -30.42 -11.05 8.93
N PHE A 233 -29.35 -10.24 8.86
CA PHE A 233 -28.22 -10.38 9.78
C PHE A 233 -28.60 -10.05 11.23
N ALA A 234 -29.45 -9.04 11.46
CA ALA A 234 -29.98 -8.75 12.77
C ALA A 234 -30.80 -9.92 13.36
N GLU A 235 -31.69 -10.53 12.56
CA GLU A 235 -32.42 -11.73 12.97
C GLU A 235 -31.50 -12.91 13.27
N HIS A 236 -30.46 -13.09 12.46
CA HIS A 236 -29.46 -14.13 12.71
C HIS A 236 -28.74 -13.91 14.04
N ILE A 237 -28.28 -12.70 14.34
CA ILE A 237 -27.64 -12.36 15.61
C ILE A 237 -28.55 -12.66 16.79
N LYS A 238 -29.84 -12.35 16.73
CA LYS A 238 -30.82 -12.65 17.79
C LYS A 238 -30.95 -14.14 18.09
N ASN A 239 -30.86 -14.97 17.04
CA ASN A 239 -31.15 -16.40 17.11
C ASN A 239 -29.92 -17.30 17.36
N VAL A 240 -28.68 -16.78 17.27
CA VAL A 240 -27.48 -17.60 17.57
C VAL A 240 -27.45 -17.99 19.04
N THR A 241 -27.05 -19.24 19.32
CA THR A 241 -27.07 -19.84 20.67
C THR A 241 -25.77 -19.67 21.44
N TRP A 242 -24.67 -19.38 20.74
CA TRP A 242 -23.33 -19.28 21.33
C TRP A 242 -22.97 -17.87 21.86
N MET A 243 -23.76 -16.87 21.55
CA MET A 243 -23.60 -15.51 22.10
C MET A 243 -24.44 -15.31 23.34
N SER A 244 -23.89 -14.65 24.38
CA SER A 244 -24.68 -14.14 25.48
C SER A 244 -25.58 -12.97 25.05
N ASP A 245 -26.67 -12.70 25.78
CA ASP A 245 -27.59 -11.61 25.47
C ASP A 245 -26.87 -10.25 25.45
N ALA A 246 -25.99 -9.98 26.40
CA ALA A 246 -25.18 -8.77 26.42
C ALA A 246 -24.27 -8.64 25.18
N THR A 247 -23.76 -9.76 24.64
CA THR A 247 -22.98 -9.76 23.40
C THR A 247 -23.85 -9.51 22.19
N LYS A 248 -25.07 -10.11 22.14
CA LYS A 248 -26.05 -9.85 21.07
C LYS A 248 -26.47 -8.38 21.01
N GLU A 249 -26.73 -7.74 22.14
CA GLU A 249 -27.04 -6.30 22.21
C GLU A 249 -25.91 -5.46 21.60
N LYS A 250 -24.65 -5.72 21.97
CA LYS A 250 -23.49 -5.01 21.41
C LYS A 250 -23.34 -5.27 19.91
N ALA A 251 -23.57 -6.49 19.44
CA ALA A 251 -23.52 -6.84 18.03
C ALA A 251 -24.63 -6.12 17.22
N LEU A 252 -25.85 -6.08 17.75
CA LEU A 252 -26.97 -5.34 17.14
C LEU A 252 -26.71 -3.83 17.14
N HIS A 253 -26.15 -3.28 18.21
CA HIS A 253 -25.72 -1.88 18.24
C HIS A 253 -24.65 -1.60 17.17
N LYS A 254 -23.62 -2.44 17.06
CA LYS A 254 -22.63 -2.31 15.97
C LYS A 254 -23.29 -2.36 14.59
N LEU A 255 -24.24 -3.26 14.37
CA LEU A 255 -24.97 -3.35 13.10
C LEU A 255 -25.82 -2.10 12.84
N SER A 256 -26.41 -1.45 13.87
CA SER A 256 -27.20 -0.22 13.69
C SER A 256 -26.35 0.96 13.22
N THR A 257 -25.08 1.02 13.63
CA THR A 257 -24.13 2.07 13.22
C THR A 257 -23.40 1.77 11.91
N PHE A 258 -23.70 0.64 11.28
CA PHE A 258 -23.07 0.15 10.07
C PHE A 258 -23.38 1.05 8.86
N LYS A 259 -22.34 1.64 8.29
CA LYS A 259 -22.46 2.49 7.10
C LYS A 259 -22.43 1.67 5.82
N VAL A 260 -23.19 2.11 4.84
CA VAL A 260 -23.27 1.46 3.53
C VAL A 260 -22.96 2.47 2.45
N LYS A 261 -22.02 2.11 1.57
CA LYS A 261 -21.68 2.87 0.37
C LYS A 261 -21.91 1.99 -0.84
N VAL A 262 -22.67 2.48 -1.82
CA VAL A 262 -23.06 1.70 -3.01
C VAL A 262 -22.79 2.51 -4.28
N GLY A 263 -22.21 1.83 -5.26
CA GLY A 263 -22.02 2.31 -6.62
C GLY A 263 -20.82 3.24 -6.77
N TYR A 264 -20.93 4.46 -6.29
CA TYR A 264 -19.95 5.51 -6.49
C TYR A 264 -20.00 6.57 -5.39
N PRO A 265 -18.90 7.34 -5.18
CA PRO A 265 -18.84 8.39 -4.16
C PRO A 265 -19.73 9.57 -4.53
N ASP A 266 -20.36 10.20 -3.53
CA ASP A 266 -21.17 11.41 -3.74
C ASP A 266 -20.29 12.62 -4.09
N LYS A 267 -19.06 12.64 -3.61
CA LYS A 267 -18.04 13.64 -3.92
C LYS A 267 -16.87 12.99 -4.64
N TRP A 268 -16.74 13.30 -5.92
CA TRP A 268 -15.64 12.83 -6.76
C TRP A 268 -14.30 13.47 -6.40
N GLU A 269 -13.23 12.76 -6.72
CA GLU A 269 -11.87 13.28 -6.57
C GLU A 269 -11.61 14.45 -7.52
N ASP A 270 -10.97 15.51 -6.99
CA ASP A 270 -10.59 16.69 -7.77
C ASP A 270 -9.14 16.53 -8.30
N TYR A 271 -9.04 16.32 -9.60
CA TYR A 271 -7.78 16.23 -10.33
C TYR A 271 -7.33 17.56 -10.95
N SER A 272 -8.02 18.69 -10.71
CA SER A 272 -7.73 19.98 -11.36
C SER A 272 -6.32 20.50 -11.14
N LYS A 273 -5.69 20.10 -10.03
CA LYS A 273 -4.30 20.46 -9.70
C LYS A 273 -3.25 19.50 -10.30
N MET A 274 -3.67 18.44 -10.97
CA MET A 274 -2.78 17.50 -11.63
C MET A 274 -2.52 17.97 -13.07
N SER A 275 -1.30 18.40 -13.36
CA SER A 275 -0.93 18.88 -14.70
C SER A 275 -0.10 17.84 -15.44
N LEU A 276 -0.73 17.14 -16.39
CA LEU A 276 -0.09 16.20 -17.28
C LEU A 276 0.14 16.83 -18.67
N SER A 277 1.15 16.35 -19.40
CA SER A 277 1.46 16.83 -20.75
C SER A 277 1.54 15.66 -21.72
N ALA A 278 0.92 15.82 -22.90
CA ALA A 278 1.03 14.85 -23.98
C ALA A 278 2.45 14.78 -24.60
N ASP A 279 3.22 15.86 -24.47
CA ASP A 279 4.59 15.95 -24.99
C ASP A 279 5.64 15.39 -24.01
N ALA A 280 5.26 15.14 -22.76
CA ALA A 280 6.15 14.55 -21.76
C ALA A 280 6.14 13.02 -21.86
N SER A 281 7.26 12.39 -21.47
CA SER A 281 7.33 10.94 -21.34
C SER A 281 6.32 10.43 -20.28
N LEU A 282 5.99 9.14 -20.38
CA LEU A 282 5.15 8.49 -19.36
C LEU A 282 5.74 8.66 -17.97
N PHE A 283 7.06 8.46 -17.80
CA PHE A 283 7.73 8.56 -16.52
C PHE A 283 7.67 9.98 -15.92
N GLU A 284 7.87 11.02 -16.74
CA GLU A 284 7.72 12.41 -16.29
C GLU A 284 6.29 12.74 -15.83
N ASN A 285 5.29 12.23 -16.54
CA ASN A 285 3.91 12.36 -16.10
C ASN A 285 3.64 11.60 -14.80
N LEU A 286 4.19 10.41 -14.61
CA LEU A 286 4.06 9.65 -13.36
C LEU A 286 4.74 10.34 -12.17
N ILE A 287 5.84 11.07 -12.38
CA ILE A 287 6.43 11.93 -11.35
C ILE A 287 5.43 13.02 -10.92
N LYS A 288 4.76 13.68 -11.85
CA LYS A 288 3.75 14.71 -11.53
C LYS A 288 2.55 14.12 -10.78
N VAL A 289 2.11 12.92 -11.16
CA VAL A 289 1.08 12.17 -10.43
C VAL A 289 1.52 11.90 -9.00
N THR A 290 2.75 11.42 -8.81
CA THR A 290 3.33 11.14 -7.49
C THR A 290 3.42 12.41 -6.64
N GLN A 291 3.83 13.54 -7.21
CA GLN A 291 3.87 14.83 -6.52
C GLN A 291 2.48 15.30 -6.08
N TRP A 292 1.47 15.15 -6.95
CA TRP A 292 0.09 15.46 -6.60
C TRP A 292 -0.43 14.56 -5.48
N ALA A 293 -0.21 13.25 -5.57
CA ALA A 293 -0.61 12.29 -4.53
C ALA A 293 0.10 12.58 -3.20
N TYR A 294 1.38 12.90 -3.25
CA TYR A 294 2.17 13.30 -2.08
C TYR A 294 1.59 14.54 -1.38
N GLN A 295 1.21 15.58 -2.13
CA GLN A 295 0.59 16.76 -1.56
C GLN A 295 -0.75 16.41 -0.87
N LYS A 296 -1.53 15.52 -1.44
CA LYS A 296 -2.77 15.02 -0.81
C LYS A 296 -2.52 14.29 0.50
N GLU A 297 -1.44 13.50 0.58
CA GLU A 297 -1.07 12.85 1.84
C GLU A 297 -0.65 13.89 2.90
N LEU A 298 0.14 14.90 2.51
CA LEU A 298 0.49 16.01 3.40
C LEU A 298 -0.75 16.75 3.92
N ASP A 299 -1.72 16.97 3.06
CA ASP A 299 -2.96 17.68 3.41
C ASP A 299 -3.81 16.96 4.46
N LYS A 300 -3.59 15.67 4.70
CA LYS A 300 -4.27 14.89 5.75
C LYS A 300 -3.61 15.04 7.14
N VAL A 301 -2.33 15.42 7.20
CA VAL A 301 -1.58 15.51 8.46
C VAL A 301 -2.26 16.49 9.42
N GLY A 302 -2.55 16.03 10.63
CA GLY A 302 -3.19 16.83 11.67
C GLY A 302 -4.69 17.13 11.41
N LYS A 303 -5.31 16.53 10.40
CA LYS A 303 -6.73 16.72 10.12
C LYS A 303 -7.56 15.49 10.51
N PRO A 304 -8.86 15.69 10.78
CA PRO A 304 -9.80 14.58 10.94
C PRO A 304 -9.85 13.68 9.68
N VAL A 305 -10.25 12.44 9.88
CA VAL A 305 -10.43 11.48 8.79
C VAL A 305 -11.63 11.89 7.92
N ASP A 306 -11.42 11.96 6.62
CA ASP A 306 -12.51 12.12 5.64
C ASP A 306 -13.15 10.76 5.31
N LYS A 307 -14.19 10.39 6.06
CA LYS A 307 -14.93 9.13 5.86
C LYS A 307 -15.83 9.11 4.61
N THR A 308 -15.83 10.18 3.80
CA THR A 308 -16.56 10.18 2.50
C THR A 308 -15.76 9.52 1.39
N LYS A 309 -14.45 9.42 1.55
CA LYS A 309 -13.53 8.80 0.58
C LYS A 309 -13.76 7.29 0.44
N TRP A 310 -13.49 6.79 -0.76
CA TRP A 310 -13.54 5.38 -1.10
C TRP A 310 -12.13 4.83 -1.32
N GLU A 311 -11.93 3.56 -0.97
CA GLU A 311 -10.64 2.87 -1.18
C GLU A 311 -10.58 2.15 -2.54
N MET A 312 -11.75 1.94 -3.18
CA MET A 312 -11.87 1.33 -4.50
C MET A 312 -12.61 2.26 -5.44
N THR A 313 -12.23 2.23 -6.72
CA THR A 313 -12.93 2.98 -7.77
C THR A 313 -14.25 2.31 -8.15
N PRO A 314 -15.24 3.04 -8.70
CA PRO A 314 -16.54 2.48 -9.06
C PRO A 314 -16.50 1.30 -10.04
N GLN A 315 -15.52 1.26 -10.94
CA GLN A 315 -15.34 0.19 -11.93
C GLN A 315 -14.53 -1.01 -11.39
N THR A 316 -14.27 -1.07 -10.10
CA THR A 316 -13.58 -2.21 -9.47
C THR A 316 -14.56 -3.32 -9.17
N VAL A 317 -14.39 -4.49 -9.78
CA VAL A 317 -15.19 -5.71 -9.49
C VAL A 317 -14.72 -6.28 -8.15
N ASN A 318 -15.23 -5.74 -7.06
CA ASN A 318 -14.92 -6.14 -5.69
C ASN A 318 -15.89 -5.48 -4.70
N ALA A 319 -15.71 -5.79 -3.41
CA ALA A 319 -16.35 -5.13 -2.29
C ALA A 319 -15.38 -5.14 -1.09
N TYR A 320 -15.55 -4.23 -0.13
CA TYR A 320 -14.74 -4.26 1.09
C TYR A 320 -15.54 -3.83 2.32
N TYR A 321 -15.06 -4.28 3.48
CA TYR A 321 -15.47 -3.79 4.78
C TYR A 321 -14.28 -3.10 5.46
N ASN A 322 -14.49 -1.86 5.91
CA ASN A 322 -13.49 -1.12 6.69
C ASN A 322 -13.89 -1.13 8.18
N PRO A 323 -13.16 -1.87 9.03
CA PRO A 323 -13.49 -2.00 10.46
C PRO A 323 -13.31 -0.69 11.25
N LEU A 324 -12.41 0.21 10.83
CA LEU A 324 -12.17 1.49 11.48
C LEU A 324 -13.35 2.46 11.28
N TYR A 325 -14.08 2.32 10.17
CA TYR A 325 -15.24 3.16 9.86
C TYR A 325 -16.57 2.45 10.07
N ASN A 326 -16.53 1.16 10.39
CA ASN A 326 -17.70 0.27 10.45
C ASN A 326 -18.56 0.43 9.19
N GLU A 327 -17.94 0.33 8.03
CA GLU A 327 -18.61 0.53 6.75
C GLU A 327 -18.35 -0.62 5.77
N ILE A 328 -19.36 -0.89 4.93
CA ILE A 328 -19.24 -1.77 3.77
C ILE A 328 -19.41 -0.95 2.50
N VAL A 329 -18.62 -1.30 1.49
CA VAL A 329 -18.59 -0.58 0.22
C VAL A 329 -18.75 -1.56 -0.93
N PHE A 330 -19.74 -1.30 -1.79
CA PHE A 330 -19.99 -2.04 -3.02
C PHE A 330 -19.82 -1.09 -4.20
N PRO A 331 -18.69 -1.17 -4.94
CA PRO A 331 -18.52 -0.44 -6.19
C PRO A 331 -19.60 -0.78 -7.23
N ALA A 332 -19.67 0.00 -8.31
CA ALA A 332 -20.70 -0.14 -9.33
C ALA A 332 -20.51 -1.36 -10.27
N ALA A 333 -19.27 -1.92 -10.34
CA ALA A 333 -18.95 -3.06 -11.19
C ALA A 333 -19.22 -4.42 -10.53
#